data_77f1dd856ef4d044262fb8b69d580e8a
#
_entry.id   77f1dd856ef4d044262fb8b69d580e8a
#
_cell.length_a   1.000
_cell.length_b   1.000
_cell.length_c   1.000
_cell.angle_alpha   90.00
_cell.angle_beta   90.00
_cell.angle_gamma   90.00
#
_symmetry.space_group_name_H-M   'P 1'
#
loop_
_entity.id
_entity.type
_entity.pdbx_description
1 polymer ?
#
loop_
_entity_poly.entity_id
_entity_poly.type
_entity_poly.pdbx_seq_one_letter_code
_entity_poly.pdbx_strand_id
1 'polypeptide(L)'
;MSSSKTIGIIGGGQLGQMMAISAIYMGHKVIALDPAADCPASRVAEIIVAPYNDVDALRQLAERCDVLTYEFENVDADGLDAVIKDGQLPQGTDLLRISQNRIFEKDFLSNKAQVTVAPYKVVNSSNDLADIDLSKNYVLKTATGGYDGHGQKVIRSVEDLEEAYTLADSADCVLEEFVNFDLEISVIVSGNGKDVTV
;
A
#
# COMPACT_ATOMS: atom_id res chain seq x y z
N MET A 1 -24.00 -22.87 11.07
CA MET A 1 -22.54 -22.88 10.99
C MET A 1 -22.15 -22.34 9.63
N SER A 2 -21.34 -21.30 9.53
CA SER A 2 -20.80 -20.84 8.24
C SER A 2 -20.00 -21.98 7.61
N SER A 3 -20.20 -22.26 6.32
CA SER A 3 -19.39 -23.27 5.62
C SER A 3 -17.90 -22.83 5.61
N SER A 4 -16.99 -23.79 5.77
CA SER A 4 -15.55 -23.52 5.61
C SER A 4 -15.29 -22.95 4.22
N LYS A 5 -14.55 -21.84 4.15
CA LYS A 5 -14.13 -21.19 2.91
C LYS A 5 -12.64 -21.34 2.69
N THR A 6 -12.19 -21.15 1.47
CA THR A 6 -10.79 -20.98 1.14
C THR A 6 -10.53 -19.47 0.93
N ILE A 7 -9.61 -18.92 1.70
CA ILE A 7 -9.23 -17.50 1.64
C ILE A 7 -7.88 -17.41 0.94
N GLY A 8 -7.81 -16.58 -0.09
CA GLY A 8 -6.59 -16.23 -0.80
C GLY A 8 -6.00 -14.94 -0.24
N ILE A 9 -4.72 -14.94 0.10
CA ILE A 9 -4.01 -13.77 0.61
C ILE A 9 -2.89 -13.43 -0.38
N ILE A 10 -2.90 -12.20 -0.89
CA ILE A 10 -1.80 -11.67 -1.69
C ILE A 10 -0.85 -10.95 -0.74
N GLY A 11 0.36 -11.52 -0.62
CA GLY A 11 1.33 -11.17 0.41
C GLY A 11 1.41 -12.25 1.50
N GLY A 12 2.60 -12.85 1.62
CA GLY A 12 2.90 -13.92 2.59
C GLY A 12 3.80 -13.44 3.73
N GLY A 13 3.93 -12.12 3.93
CA GLY A 13 4.73 -11.51 4.99
C GLY A 13 4.16 -11.77 6.40
N GLN A 14 4.60 -10.97 7.36
CA GLN A 14 4.17 -11.14 8.75
C GLN A 14 2.66 -10.90 8.92
N LEU A 15 2.10 -9.89 8.25
CA LEU A 15 0.66 -9.61 8.30
C LEU A 15 -0.12 -10.72 7.61
N GLY A 16 0.33 -11.20 6.44
CA GLY A 16 -0.26 -12.35 5.75
C GLY A 16 -0.28 -13.60 6.63
N GLN A 17 0.79 -13.87 7.38
CA GLN A 17 0.82 -14.96 8.35
C GLN A 17 -0.20 -14.76 9.47
N MET A 18 -0.31 -13.56 10.03
CA MET A 18 -1.26 -13.26 11.12
C MET A 18 -2.71 -13.41 10.63
N MET A 19 -3.03 -12.94 9.43
CA MET A 19 -4.33 -13.13 8.80
C MET A 19 -4.62 -14.61 8.55
N ALA A 20 -3.63 -15.36 8.05
CA ALA A 20 -3.77 -16.81 7.82
C ALA A 20 -4.07 -17.57 9.12
N ILE A 21 -3.34 -17.28 10.18
CA ILE A 21 -3.59 -17.87 11.52
C ILE A 21 -5.02 -17.58 11.99
N SER A 22 -5.46 -16.33 11.87
CA SER A 22 -6.81 -15.92 12.27
C SER A 22 -7.90 -16.65 11.45
N ALA A 23 -7.70 -16.77 10.14
CA ALA A 23 -8.61 -17.49 9.25
C ALA A 23 -8.71 -18.99 9.60
N ILE A 24 -7.57 -19.62 9.91
CA ILE A 24 -7.53 -21.04 10.31
C ILE A 24 -8.25 -21.25 11.66
N TYR A 25 -8.09 -20.34 12.62
CA TYR A 25 -8.83 -20.41 13.90
C TYR A 25 -10.34 -20.29 13.69
N MET A 26 -10.79 -19.56 12.65
CA MET A 26 -12.20 -19.48 12.27
C MET A 26 -12.69 -20.68 11.44
N GLY A 27 -11.83 -21.67 11.19
CA GLY A 27 -12.19 -22.89 10.44
C GLY A 27 -12.09 -22.76 8.91
N HIS A 28 -11.37 -21.78 8.40
CA HIS A 28 -11.14 -21.57 6.98
C HIS A 28 -9.81 -22.18 6.51
N LYS A 29 -9.68 -22.42 5.20
CA LYS A 29 -8.40 -22.75 4.54
C LYS A 29 -7.77 -21.49 4.00
N VAL A 30 -6.44 -21.48 3.90
CA VAL A 30 -5.69 -20.33 3.37
C VAL A 30 -4.69 -20.76 2.31
N ILE A 31 -4.65 -19.99 1.23
CA ILE A 31 -3.61 -20.05 0.20
C ILE A 31 -3.04 -18.63 0.10
N ALA A 32 -1.73 -18.46 0.16
CA ALA A 32 -1.11 -17.17 -0.04
C ALA A 32 -0.29 -17.14 -1.35
N LEU A 33 -0.19 -15.97 -1.96
CA LEU A 33 0.70 -15.70 -3.09
C LEU A 33 1.84 -14.82 -2.61
N ASP A 34 3.08 -15.28 -2.80
CA ASP A 34 4.28 -14.53 -2.39
C ASP A 34 5.48 -14.93 -3.27
N PRO A 35 6.38 -14.01 -3.64
CA PRO A 35 7.57 -14.35 -4.41
C PRO A 35 8.57 -15.22 -3.64
N ALA A 36 8.53 -15.22 -2.30
CA ALA A 36 9.41 -16.04 -1.47
C ALA A 36 8.71 -17.33 -1.01
N ALA A 37 9.25 -18.46 -1.39
CA ALA A 37 8.70 -19.76 -0.99
C ALA A 37 8.74 -20.01 0.53
N ASP A 38 9.68 -19.38 1.22
CA ASP A 38 9.91 -19.46 2.66
C ASP A 38 9.36 -18.23 3.43
N CYS A 39 8.44 -17.47 2.82
CA CYS A 39 7.78 -16.33 3.46
C CYS A 39 7.14 -16.72 4.81
N PRO A 40 6.91 -15.79 5.73
CA PRO A 40 6.31 -16.07 7.04
C PRO A 40 5.03 -16.92 6.99
N ALA A 41 4.12 -16.64 6.03
CA ALA A 41 2.86 -17.37 5.86
C ALA A 41 3.05 -18.83 5.46
N SER A 42 4.20 -19.23 4.88
CA SER A 42 4.48 -20.62 4.47
C SER A 42 4.43 -21.62 5.62
N ARG A 43 4.53 -21.14 6.85
CA ARG A 43 4.45 -21.97 8.06
C ARG A 43 3.04 -22.47 8.37
N VAL A 44 2.03 -21.83 7.80
CA VAL A 44 0.62 -22.07 8.15
C VAL A 44 -0.32 -22.15 6.94
N ALA A 45 0.14 -21.75 5.75
CA ALA A 45 -0.67 -21.72 4.53
C ALA A 45 0.08 -22.37 3.36
N GLU A 46 -0.65 -22.81 2.34
CA GLU A 46 -0.09 -23.17 1.05
C GLU A 46 0.36 -21.89 0.33
N ILE A 47 1.53 -21.93 -0.34
CA ILE A 47 2.08 -20.79 -1.05
C ILE A 47 2.08 -21.04 -2.56
N ILE A 48 1.49 -20.10 -3.31
CA ILE A 48 1.72 -19.94 -4.74
C ILE A 48 2.95 -19.02 -4.86
N VAL A 49 4.06 -19.56 -5.35
CA VAL A 49 5.32 -18.81 -5.44
C VAL A 49 5.37 -18.09 -6.79
N ALA A 50 5.12 -16.78 -6.78
CA ALA A 50 5.17 -15.94 -7.97
C ALA A 50 5.27 -14.45 -7.59
N PRO A 51 5.75 -13.59 -8.51
CA PRO A 51 5.65 -12.13 -8.36
C PRO A 51 4.20 -11.67 -8.23
N TYR A 52 3.98 -10.56 -7.52
CA TYR A 52 2.62 -10.01 -7.28
C TYR A 52 1.92 -9.46 -8.53
N ASN A 53 2.65 -9.26 -9.62
CA ASN A 53 2.14 -8.86 -10.93
C ASN A 53 2.04 -10.02 -11.94
N ASP A 54 2.21 -11.26 -11.50
CA ASP A 54 1.97 -12.45 -12.32
C ASP A 54 0.47 -12.73 -12.42
N VAL A 55 -0.14 -12.32 -13.54
CA VAL A 55 -1.58 -12.45 -13.77
C VAL A 55 -2.04 -13.90 -13.79
N ASP A 56 -1.21 -14.86 -14.22
CA ASP A 56 -1.57 -16.27 -14.22
C ASP A 56 -1.56 -16.85 -12.81
N ALA A 57 -0.61 -16.44 -11.97
CA ALA A 57 -0.61 -16.81 -10.55
C ALA A 57 -1.78 -16.17 -9.78
N LEU A 58 -2.12 -14.90 -10.06
CA LEU A 58 -3.32 -14.24 -9.52
C LEU A 58 -4.59 -14.98 -9.94
N ARG A 59 -4.68 -15.41 -11.21
CA ARG A 59 -5.82 -16.22 -11.71
C ARG A 59 -5.88 -17.57 -11.00
N GLN A 60 -4.76 -18.26 -10.83
CA GLN A 60 -4.71 -19.51 -10.10
C GLN A 60 -5.18 -19.34 -8.65
N LEU A 61 -4.80 -18.26 -7.98
CA LEU A 61 -5.27 -17.95 -6.63
C LEU A 61 -6.78 -17.70 -6.63
N ALA A 62 -7.28 -16.88 -7.56
CA ALA A 62 -8.70 -16.54 -7.68
C ALA A 62 -9.59 -17.75 -7.99
N GLU A 63 -9.14 -18.69 -8.82
CA GLU A 63 -9.88 -19.89 -9.13
C GLU A 63 -10.00 -20.86 -7.95
N ARG A 64 -9.01 -20.88 -7.06
CA ARG A 64 -8.90 -21.81 -5.94
C ARG A 64 -9.50 -21.27 -4.64
N CYS A 65 -9.84 -19.98 -4.58
CA CYS A 65 -10.29 -19.32 -3.36
C CYS A 65 -11.73 -18.80 -3.49
N ASP A 66 -12.47 -18.81 -2.38
CA ASP A 66 -13.81 -18.22 -2.31
C ASP A 66 -13.76 -16.71 -2.10
N VAL A 67 -12.74 -16.23 -1.39
CA VAL A 67 -12.54 -14.81 -1.05
C VAL A 67 -11.07 -14.50 -1.15
N LEU A 68 -10.75 -13.32 -1.67
CA LEU A 68 -9.39 -12.78 -1.74
C LEU A 68 -9.22 -11.58 -0.82
N THR A 69 -7.99 -11.38 -0.37
CA THR A 69 -7.53 -10.16 0.31
C THR A 69 -6.05 -9.91 -0.02
N TYR A 70 -5.57 -8.71 0.24
CA TYR A 70 -4.16 -8.35 0.13
C TYR A 70 -3.69 -7.73 1.45
N GLU A 71 -2.40 -7.84 1.75
CA GLU A 71 -1.83 -7.34 3.00
C GLU A 71 -1.14 -5.98 2.88
N PHE A 72 -0.83 -5.54 1.65
CA PHE A 72 -0.04 -4.32 1.38
C PHE A 72 -0.42 -3.70 0.03
N GLU A 73 0.05 -2.49 -0.22
CA GLU A 73 -0.37 -1.68 -1.38
C GLU A 73 0.30 -2.06 -2.70
N ASN A 74 1.47 -2.69 -2.71
CA ASN A 74 2.24 -2.95 -3.94
C ASN A 74 1.78 -4.21 -4.69
N VAL A 75 0.47 -4.37 -4.86
CA VAL A 75 -0.17 -5.46 -5.62
C VAL A 75 -0.65 -4.91 -6.97
N ASP A 76 -0.60 -5.72 -8.01
CA ASP A 76 -1.11 -5.33 -9.34
C ASP A 76 -2.64 -5.24 -9.34
N ALA A 77 -3.15 -4.02 -9.19
CA ALA A 77 -4.58 -3.75 -9.17
C ALA A 77 -5.27 -4.09 -10.50
N ASP A 78 -4.61 -3.84 -11.64
CA ASP A 78 -5.15 -4.15 -12.98
C ASP A 78 -5.18 -5.65 -13.21
N GLY A 79 -4.11 -6.36 -12.83
CA GLY A 79 -4.04 -7.80 -12.87
C GLY A 79 -5.10 -8.47 -11.99
N LEU A 80 -5.36 -7.92 -10.80
CA LEU A 80 -6.44 -8.39 -9.92
C LEU A 80 -7.82 -8.20 -10.56
N ASP A 81 -8.14 -7.00 -11.04
CA ASP A 81 -9.44 -6.70 -11.67
C ASP A 81 -9.70 -7.59 -12.89
N ALA A 82 -8.65 -8.01 -13.61
CA ALA A 82 -8.77 -8.89 -14.77
C ALA A 82 -9.11 -10.35 -14.40
N VAL A 83 -8.91 -10.78 -13.16
CA VAL A 83 -9.03 -12.21 -12.78
C VAL A 83 -10.07 -12.48 -11.69
N ILE A 84 -10.45 -11.49 -10.87
CA ILE A 84 -11.40 -11.67 -9.76
C ILE A 84 -12.83 -11.82 -10.27
N LYS A 85 -13.62 -12.57 -9.52
CA LYS A 85 -15.07 -12.67 -9.71
C LYS A 85 -15.79 -11.61 -8.91
N ASP A 86 -17.02 -11.30 -9.29
CA ASP A 86 -17.85 -10.34 -8.55
C ASP A 86 -17.98 -10.75 -7.06
N GLY A 87 -17.70 -9.81 -6.17
CA GLY A 87 -17.72 -10.00 -4.72
C GLY A 87 -16.59 -10.86 -4.13
N GLN A 88 -15.64 -11.35 -4.94
CA GLN A 88 -14.53 -12.18 -4.48
C GLN A 88 -13.45 -11.38 -3.71
N LEU A 89 -13.27 -10.11 -4.04
CA LEU A 89 -12.40 -9.17 -3.34
C LEU A 89 -13.25 -8.09 -2.66
N PRO A 90 -13.74 -8.30 -1.42
CA PRO A 90 -14.72 -7.39 -0.78
C PRO A 90 -14.23 -5.96 -0.61
N GLN A 91 -12.93 -5.74 -0.41
CA GLN A 91 -12.33 -4.40 -0.29
C GLN A 91 -12.15 -3.70 -1.64
N GLY A 92 -12.26 -4.41 -2.77
CA GLY A 92 -12.02 -3.87 -4.11
C GLY A 92 -10.57 -3.45 -4.33
N THR A 93 -10.33 -2.75 -5.44
CA THR A 93 -9.02 -2.24 -5.85
C THR A 93 -8.91 -0.72 -5.80
N ASP A 94 -10.01 0.00 -5.57
CA ASP A 94 -10.02 1.48 -5.55
C ASP A 94 -9.09 2.06 -4.49
N LEU A 95 -9.16 1.55 -3.25
CA LEU A 95 -8.27 1.98 -2.18
C LEU A 95 -6.81 1.63 -2.48
N LEU A 96 -6.57 0.47 -3.07
CA LEU A 96 -5.24 0.02 -3.49
C LEU A 96 -4.63 1.02 -4.49
N ARG A 97 -5.37 1.43 -5.53
CA ARG A 97 -4.94 2.42 -6.52
C ARG A 97 -4.63 3.78 -5.91
N ILE A 98 -5.42 4.19 -4.92
CA ILE A 98 -5.20 5.45 -4.21
C ILE A 98 -3.92 5.37 -3.37
N SER A 99 -3.75 4.33 -2.57
CA SER A 99 -2.61 4.19 -1.65
C SER A 99 -1.28 3.90 -2.34
N GLN A 100 -1.29 3.36 -3.56
CA GLN A 100 -0.08 3.13 -4.36
C GLN A 100 0.62 4.40 -4.84
N ASN A 101 -0.09 5.53 -4.86
CA ASN A 101 0.46 6.79 -5.35
C ASN A 101 0.17 7.92 -4.36
N ARG A 102 1.22 8.48 -3.77
CA ARG A 102 1.12 9.56 -2.77
C ARG A 102 0.40 10.81 -3.26
N ILE A 103 0.46 11.10 -4.57
CA ILE A 103 -0.27 12.23 -5.16
C ILE A 103 -1.78 11.95 -5.10
N PHE A 104 -2.19 10.75 -5.49
CA PHE A 104 -3.60 10.33 -5.45
C PHE A 104 -4.12 10.21 -4.02
N GLU A 105 -3.29 9.66 -3.12
CA GLU A 105 -3.61 9.57 -1.70
C GLU A 105 -3.82 10.94 -1.07
N LYS A 106 -2.91 11.89 -1.31
CA LYS A 106 -3.02 13.27 -0.82
C LYS A 106 -4.24 13.98 -1.38
N ASP A 107 -4.51 13.84 -2.67
CA ASP A 107 -5.70 14.40 -3.31
C ASP A 107 -6.98 13.82 -2.71
N PHE A 108 -7.04 12.50 -2.53
CA PHE A 108 -8.18 11.82 -1.92
C PHE A 108 -8.41 12.29 -0.48
N LEU A 109 -7.37 12.29 0.36
CA LEU A 109 -7.48 12.71 1.76
C LEU A 109 -7.92 14.16 1.89
N SER A 110 -7.30 15.07 1.11
CA SER A 110 -7.58 16.51 1.22
C SER A 110 -8.92 16.90 0.61
N ASN A 111 -9.22 16.43 -0.60
CA ASN A 111 -10.32 16.94 -1.41
C ASN A 111 -11.59 16.08 -1.30
N LYS A 112 -11.48 14.77 -1.14
CA LYS A 112 -12.65 13.88 -1.04
C LYS A 112 -12.98 13.52 0.40
N ALA A 113 -11.99 13.09 1.18
CA ALA A 113 -12.20 12.74 2.57
C ALA A 113 -12.23 13.97 3.52
N GLN A 114 -11.76 15.13 3.04
CA GLN A 114 -11.69 16.39 3.79
C GLN A 114 -10.90 16.25 5.12
N VAL A 115 -9.85 15.44 5.09
CA VAL A 115 -8.94 15.24 6.23
C VAL A 115 -7.76 16.19 6.08
N THR A 116 -7.36 16.82 7.19
CA THR A 116 -6.16 17.65 7.22
C THR A 116 -4.93 16.80 7.04
N VAL A 117 -4.11 17.13 6.04
CA VAL A 117 -2.80 16.53 5.78
C VAL A 117 -1.71 17.59 5.90
N ALA A 118 -0.46 17.17 6.02
CA ALA A 118 0.68 18.10 5.92
C ALA A 118 0.56 18.91 4.61
N PRO A 119 0.82 20.24 4.63
CA PRO A 119 0.86 21.03 3.42
C PRO A 119 1.83 20.39 2.41
N TYR A 120 1.41 20.28 1.16
CA TYR A 120 2.21 19.59 0.14
C TYR A 120 2.12 20.27 -1.22
N LYS A 121 3.11 19.95 -2.06
CA LYS A 121 3.20 20.34 -3.47
C LYS A 121 3.61 19.12 -4.29
N VAL A 122 2.99 18.92 -5.45
CA VAL A 122 3.45 17.95 -6.44
C VAL A 122 4.71 18.49 -7.12
N VAL A 123 5.69 17.63 -7.28
CA VAL A 123 7.00 17.93 -7.88
C VAL A 123 7.25 16.94 -9.01
N ASN A 124 7.33 17.44 -10.24
CA ASN A 124 7.56 16.60 -11.43
C ASN A 124 9.00 16.71 -11.94
N SER A 125 9.77 17.65 -11.44
CA SER A 125 11.18 17.84 -11.77
C SER A 125 11.88 18.71 -10.73
N SER A 126 13.21 18.76 -10.77
CA SER A 126 14.02 19.65 -9.93
C SER A 126 13.67 21.13 -10.07
N ASN A 127 13.16 21.57 -11.24
CA ASN A 127 12.70 22.94 -11.44
C ASN A 127 11.57 23.35 -10.49
N ASP A 128 10.75 22.42 -10.08
CA ASP A 128 9.67 22.67 -9.13
C ASP A 128 10.17 22.95 -7.71
N LEU A 129 11.43 22.69 -7.42
CA LEU A 129 12.08 22.97 -6.15
C LEU A 129 12.88 24.29 -6.15
N ALA A 130 12.94 25.02 -7.27
CA ALA A 130 13.79 26.21 -7.41
C ALA A 130 13.42 27.34 -6.42
N ASP A 131 12.13 27.52 -6.14
CA ASP A 131 11.58 28.59 -5.29
C ASP A 131 11.13 28.09 -3.91
N ILE A 132 11.71 26.99 -3.42
CA ILE A 132 11.35 26.45 -2.09
C ILE A 132 11.85 27.37 -0.97
N ASP A 133 10.98 27.61 0.01
CA ASP A 133 11.30 28.45 1.17
C ASP A 133 12.13 27.67 2.20
N LEU A 134 13.43 27.82 2.15
CA LEU A 134 14.38 27.15 3.07
C LEU A 134 14.32 27.66 4.53
N SER A 135 13.42 28.58 4.87
CA SER A 135 13.13 28.88 6.29
C SER A 135 12.31 27.76 6.96
N LYS A 136 11.73 26.86 6.15
CA LYS A 136 10.98 25.67 6.59
C LYS A 136 11.76 24.39 6.26
N ASN A 137 11.41 23.33 6.97
CA ASN A 137 11.90 22.00 6.65
C ASN A 137 10.86 21.25 5.80
N TYR A 138 11.32 20.36 4.92
CA TYR A 138 10.48 19.57 4.04
C TYR A 138 10.91 18.11 3.99
N VAL A 139 10.00 17.26 3.53
CA VAL A 139 10.30 15.89 3.11
C VAL A 139 9.83 15.73 1.67
N LEU A 140 10.77 15.48 0.76
CA LEU A 140 10.49 15.08 -0.61
C LEU A 140 10.35 13.57 -0.65
N LYS A 141 9.24 13.07 -1.20
CA LYS A 141 8.95 11.63 -1.30
C LYS A 141 8.57 11.27 -2.72
N THR A 142 9.07 10.17 -3.26
CA THR A 142 8.59 9.65 -4.56
C THR A 142 7.11 9.34 -4.50
N ALA A 143 6.38 9.62 -5.57
CA ALA A 143 4.94 9.36 -5.63
C ALA A 143 4.61 7.87 -5.50
N THR A 144 5.47 7.00 -6.02
CA THR A 144 5.31 5.54 -5.99
C THR A 144 6.58 4.84 -5.52
N GLY A 145 6.47 3.60 -5.06
CA GLY A 145 7.61 2.71 -4.79
C GLY A 145 8.45 3.02 -3.55
N GLY A 146 8.13 4.05 -2.77
CA GLY A 146 8.86 4.36 -1.53
C GLY A 146 8.31 3.57 -0.33
N TYR A 147 9.22 2.93 0.43
CA TYR A 147 8.91 2.18 1.65
C TYR A 147 10.06 2.33 2.64
N ASP A 148 9.79 2.25 3.93
CA ASP A 148 10.78 2.23 5.03
C ASP A 148 11.92 3.26 4.90
N GLY A 149 11.59 4.51 4.49
CA GLY A 149 12.56 5.58 4.28
C GLY A 149 13.25 5.58 2.91
N HIS A 150 13.05 4.58 2.06
CA HIS A 150 13.50 4.60 0.68
C HIS A 150 12.63 5.52 -0.18
N GLY A 151 13.23 6.16 -1.18
CA GLY A 151 12.52 7.09 -2.06
C GLY A 151 12.08 8.38 -1.34
N GLN A 152 12.85 8.84 -0.34
CA GLN A 152 12.60 10.11 0.32
C GLN A 152 13.90 10.86 0.68
N LYS A 153 13.81 12.19 0.70
CA LYS A 153 14.88 13.09 1.15
C LYS A 153 14.31 14.18 2.07
N VAL A 154 14.89 14.32 3.26
CA VAL A 154 14.56 15.45 4.14
C VAL A 154 15.41 16.64 3.70
N ILE A 155 14.77 17.81 3.55
CA ILE A 155 15.39 19.07 3.15
C ILE A 155 15.30 20.03 4.32
N ARG A 156 16.46 20.38 4.90
CA ARG A 156 16.59 21.33 6.00
C ARG A 156 17.43 22.54 5.65
N SER A 157 18.24 22.40 4.60
CA SER A 157 19.18 23.44 4.20
C SER A 157 19.51 23.33 2.71
N VAL A 158 20.29 24.26 2.19
CA VAL A 158 20.73 24.27 0.79
C VAL A 158 21.58 23.05 0.43
N GLU A 159 22.31 22.50 1.38
CA GLU A 159 23.15 21.31 1.20
C GLU A 159 22.34 20.05 0.87
N ASP A 160 21.07 20.02 1.24
CA ASP A 160 20.17 18.88 0.97
C ASP A 160 19.59 18.92 -0.44
N LEU A 161 19.69 20.05 -1.15
CA LEU A 161 19.02 20.27 -2.44
C LEU A 161 19.60 19.41 -3.58
N GLU A 162 20.90 19.12 -3.59
CA GLU A 162 21.51 18.32 -4.67
C GLU A 162 20.89 16.92 -4.75
N GLU A 163 20.73 16.26 -3.60
CA GLU A 163 20.08 14.95 -3.55
C GLU A 163 18.57 15.05 -3.84
N ALA A 164 17.92 16.13 -3.37
CA ALA A 164 16.52 16.37 -3.65
C ALA A 164 16.25 16.60 -5.15
N TYR A 165 17.11 17.35 -5.84
CA TYR A 165 17.02 17.54 -7.30
C TYR A 165 17.19 16.21 -8.05
N THR A 166 18.19 15.42 -7.65
CA THR A 166 18.41 14.09 -8.23
C THR A 166 17.18 13.21 -8.07
N LEU A 167 16.54 13.23 -6.90
CA LEU A 167 15.32 12.46 -6.64
C LEU A 167 14.16 12.96 -7.49
N ALA A 168 13.92 14.28 -7.55
CA ALA A 168 12.85 14.91 -8.31
C ALA A 168 12.98 14.71 -9.83
N ASP A 169 14.20 14.59 -10.35
CA ASP A 169 14.44 14.32 -11.78
C ASP A 169 14.35 12.81 -12.11
N SER A 170 14.33 11.94 -11.10
CA SER A 170 14.22 10.49 -11.29
C SER A 170 12.78 9.98 -11.28
N ALA A 171 11.84 10.67 -10.63
CA ALA A 171 10.45 10.25 -10.48
C ALA A 171 9.56 11.43 -10.07
N ASP A 172 8.27 11.32 -10.35
CA ASP A 172 7.27 12.21 -9.75
C ASP A 172 7.32 12.12 -8.23
N CYS A 173 7.24 13.26 -7.55
CA CYS A 173 7.39 13.37 -6.11
C CYS A 173 6.27 14.22 -5.47
N VAL A 174 6.16 14.09 -4.16
CA VAL A 174 5.40 14.99 -3.31
C VAL A 174 6.38 15.64 -2.33
N LEU A 175 6.40 16.98 -2.31
CA LEU A 175 7.12 17.76 -1.32
C LEU A 175 6.14 18.10 -0.18
N GLU A 176 6.38 17.58 1.01
CA GLU A 176 5.57 17.84 2.20
C GLU A 176 6.30 18.79 3.14
N GLU A 177 5.60 19.75 3.77
CA GLU A 177 6.17 20.47 4.90
C GLU A 177 6.43 19.49 6.04
N PHE A 178 7.59 19.60 6.67
CA PHE A 178 7.97 18.73 7.79
C PHE A 178 7.10 19.09 9.01
N VAL A 179 6.32 18.11 9.48
CA VAL A 179 5.46 18.26 10.66
C VAL A 179 6.21 17.74 11.88
N ASN A 180 6.39 18.61 12.89
CA ASN A 180 6.83 18.18 14.20
C ASN A 180 5.63 17.62 14.96
N PHE A 181 5.59 16.32 15.15
CA PHE A 181 4.55 15.65 15.91
C PHE A 181 5.11 15.11 17.23
N ASP A 182 4.28 15.10 18.26
CA ASP A 182 4.64 14.58 19.58
C ASP A 182 4.46 13.06 19.68
N LEU A 183 3.56 12.52 18.85
CA LEU A 183 3.19 11.11 18.88
C LEU A 183 2.76 10.63 17.49
N GLU A 184 3.18 9.44 17.13
CA GLU A 184 2.70 8.70 15.98
C GLU A 184 1.79 7.56 16.44
N ILE A 185 0.63 7.40 15.81
CA ILE A 185 -0.33 6.35 16.13
C ILE A 185 -0.74 5.59 14.88
N SER A 186 -1.04 4.31 15.06
CA SER A 186 -1.69 3.48 14.05
C SER A 186 -3.13 3.19 14.49
N VAL A 187 -4.06 3.30 13.54
CA VAL A 187 -5.48 2.99 13.78
C VAL A 187 -5.89 1.91 12.80
N ILE A 188 -6.35 0.77 13.33
CA ILE A 188 -6.89 -0.32 12.52
C ILE A 188 -8.40 -0.13 12.41
N VAL A 189 -8.87 -0.03 11.16
CA VAL A 189 -10.28 0.21 10.86
C VAL A 189 -10.84 -0.97 10.07
N SER A 190 -11.99 -1.47 10.49
CA SER A 190 -12.77 -2.47 9.75
C SER A 190 -14.13 -1.92 9.39
N GLY A 191 -14.57 -2.10 8.15
CA GLY A 191 -15.86 -1.61 7.68
C GLY A 191 -16.50 -2.49 6.60
N ASN A 192 -17.81 -2.39 6.48
CA ASN A 192 -18.61 -3.11 5.49
C ASN A 192 -19.36 -2.17 4.51
N GLY A 193 -18.90 -0.90 4.43
CA GLY A 193 -19.52 0.16 3.64
C GLY A 193 -20.71 0.85 4.32
N LYS A 194 -21.16 0.37 5.51
CA LYS A 194 -22.23 0.98 6.33
C LYS A 194 -21.78 1.22 7.76
N ASP A 195 -21.19 0.21 8.35
CA ASP A 195 -20.71 0.23 9.73
C ASP A 195 -19.18 0.23 9.73
N VAL A 196 -18.59 0.96 10.66
CA VAL A 196 -17.15 1.07 10.86
C VAL A 196 -16.84 0.74 12.30
N THR A 197 -15.80 -0.06 12.51
CA THR A 197 -15.26 -0.41 13.84
C THR A 197 -13.76 -0.04 13.87
N VAL A 198 -13.35 0.54 14.96
CA VAL A 198 -11.96 0.94 15.26
C VAL A 198 -11.43 0.13 16.42
#